data_66c5dfce2e3a6e390ed576e5a567dae5
#
_entry.id   66c5dfce2e3a6e390ed576e5a567dae5
#
_cell.length_a   1.000
_cell.length_b   1.000
_cell.length_c   1.000
_cell.angle_alpha   90.00
_cell.angle_beta   90.00
_cell.angle_gamma   90.00
#
_symmetry.space_group_name_H-M   'P 1'
#
loop_
_entity.id
_entity.type
_entity.pdbx_description
1 polymer ?
#
loop_
_entity_poly.entity_id
_entity_poly.type
_entity_poly.pdbx_seq_one_letter_code
_entity_poly.pdbx_strand_id
1 'polypeptide(L)'
;MALLFALALPASAHVEQDGLVNVNVGDVTILEDVNIGVAAQVAAAICGVRVGPVAVLGRAVDRSGDAETVCEIKQGKVTITQN
;
A
#
# COMPACT_ATOMS: atom_id res chain seq x y z
N MET A 1 -36.20 -0.92 -9.24
CA MET A 1 -35.77 -1.08 -8.93
C MET A 1 -34.88 -1.30 -8.58
N ALA A 2 -34.69 -1.42 -8.76
CA ALA A 2 -33.78 -1.67 -8.27
C ALA A 2 -32.91 -1.65 -8.14
N LEU A 3 -32.95 -1.62 -8.24
CA LEU A 3 -32.15 -1.67 -7.91
C LEU A 3 -31.24 -1.70 -7.87
N LEU A 4 -31.22 -1.56 -8.05
CA LEU A 4 -30.43 -1.63 -7.88
C LEU A 4 -29.55 -1.58 -7.51
N PHE A 5 -29.72 -1.55 -7.48
CA PHE A 5 -29.02 -1.50 -6.88
C PHE A 5 -28.07 -1.53 -6.72
N ALA A 6 -27.92 -1.45 -6.77
CA ALA A 6 -27.21 -1.60 -6.50
C ALA A 6 -26.50 -1.29 -6.16
N LEU A 7 -26.52 -1.14 -6.14
CA LEU A 7 -25.98 -0.94 -5.65
C LEU A 7 -25.07 -0.82 -5.37
N ALA A 8 -24.91 -0.71 -5.51
CA ALA A 8 -24.19 -0.66 -5.18
C ALA A 8 -23.45 -0.49 -4.57
N LEU A 9 -23.31 -0.62 -4.52
CA LEU A 9 -22.71 -0.47 -3.88
C LEU A 9 -21.76 -0.36 -3.60
N PRO A 10 -21.61 -0.28 -3.59
CA PRO A 10 -20.73 -0.14 -3.33
C PRO A 10 -19.84 0.09 -2.96
N ALA A 11 -19.82 -0.05 -3.10
CA ALA A 11 -19.18 0.03 -2.76
C ALA A 11 -18.35 0.30 -2.46
N SER A 12 -18.50 0.23 -2.72
CA SER A 12 -17.79 0.44 -2.36
C SER A 12 -16.75 1.01 -1.99
N ALA A 13 -16.53 1.71 -2.16
CA ALA A 13 -15.49 2.42 -1.49
C ALA A 13 -14.84 1.64 -0.43
N HIS A 14 -14.95 0.48 -0.54
CA HIS A 14 -14.39 -0.44 0.42
C HIS A 14 -12.93 -0.69 0.12
N VAL A 15 -12.25 -1.27 1.05
CA VAL A 15 -10.87 -1.66 0.93
C VAL A 15 -10.75 -2.80 -0.09
N GLU A 16 -9.88 -2.65 -1.04
CA GLU A 16 -9.60 -3.69 -2.00
C GLU A 16 -8.38 -4.46 -1.59
N GLN A 17 -8.57 -5.69 -1.13
CA GLN A 17 -7.47 -6.53 -0.67
C GLN A 17 -7.03 -7.43 -1.82
N ASP A 18 -6.46 -6.82 -2.84
CA ASP A 18 -6.03 -7.54 -4.03
C ASP A 18 -4.53 -7.91 -3.99
N GLY A 19 -3.87 -7.59 -2.88
CA GLY A 19 -2.46 -7.89 -2.72
C GLY A 19 -1.54 -6.90 -3.42
N LEU A 20 -2.08 -5.80 -3.92
CA LEU A 20 -1.32 -4.79 -4.64
C LEU A 20 -1.23 -3.52 -3.83
N VAL A 21 -0.04 -2.95 -3.78
CA VAL A 21 0.22 -1.73 -3.03
C VAL A 21 1.14 -0.82 -3.84
N ASN A 22 1.24 0.43 -3.39
CA ASN A 22 2.15 1.41 -3.97
C ASN A 22 3.25 1.73 -2.97
N VAL A 23 4.42 2.09 -3.48
CA VAL A 23 5.51 2.58 -2.64
C VAL A 23 5.78 4.03 -3.02
N ASN A 24 5.80 4.89 -2.02
CA ASN A 24 6.00 6.33 -2.21
C ASN A 24 7.23 6.80 -1.46
N VAL A 25 7.96 7.73 -2.05
CA VAL A 25 9.04 8.44 -1.38
C VAL A 25 8.67 9.92 -1.43
N GLY A 26 8.38 10.49 -0.25
CA GLY A 26 7.82 11.83 -0.18
C GLY A 26 6.51 11.87 -0.94
N ASP A 27 6.40 12.79 -1.88
CA ASP A 27 5.19 12.96 -2.68
C ASP A 27 5.24 12.18 -4.00
N VAL A 28 6.29 11.38 -4.22
CA VAL A 28 6.47 10.67 -5.48
C VAL A 28 6.14 9.21 -5.29
N THR A 29 5.26 8.68 -6.12
CA THR A 29 4.98 7.25 -6.15
C THR A 29 6.00 6.59 -7.07
N ILE A 30 6.88 5.78 -6.51
CA ILE A 30 7.95 5.14 -7.28
C ILE A 30 7.57 3.75 -7.77
N LEU A 31 6.60 3.10 -7.11
CA LEU A 31 6.04 1.83 -7.56
C LEU A 31 4.54 1.88 -7.42
N GLU A 32 3.85 1.46 -8.48
CA GLU A 32 2.37 1.38 -8.47
C GLU A 32 1.94 -0.02 -8.79
N ASP A 33 0.92 -0.50 -8.08
CA ASP A 33 0.27 -1.76 -8.38
C ASP A 33 1.24 -2.93 -8.37
N VAL A 34 2.11 -2.96 -7.35
CA VAL A 34 3.06 -4.07 -7.21
C VAL A 34 2.61 -4.97 -6.07
N ASN A 35 3.00 -6.25 -6.14
CA ASN A 35 2.64 -7.14 -5.05
C ASN A 35 3.42 -6.78 -3.80
N ILE A 36 2.92 -7.24 -2.65
CA ILE A 36 3.47 -6.89 -1.35
C ILE A 36 4.93 -7.31 -1.24
N GLY A 37 5.29 -8.45 -1.81
CA GLY A 37 6.66 -8.93 -1.76
C GLY A 37 7.63 -7.98 -2.44
N VAL A 38 7.29 -7.50 -3.65
CA VAL A 38 8.10 -6.55 -4.38
C VAL A 38 8.18 -5.21 -3.64
N ALA A 39 7.03 -4.72 -3.18
CA ALA A 39 6.99 -3.46 -2.44
C ALA A 39 7.87 -3.52 -1.20
N ALA A 40 7.78 -4.62 -0.45
CA ALA A 40 8.56 -4.79 0.76
C ALA A 40 10.06 -4.81 0.47
N GLN A 41 10.47 -5.50 -0.60
CA GLN A 41 11.89 -5.57 -0.95
C GLN A 41 12.43 -4.19 -1.33
N VAL A 42 11.69 -3.45 -2.13
CA VAL A 42 12.15 -2.12 -2.57
C VAL A 42 12.17 -1.15 -1.40
N ALA A 43 11.10 -1.11 -0.62
CA ALA A 43 11.05 -0.21 0.53
C ALA A 43 12.12 -0.53 1.55
N ALA A 44 12.36 -1.83 1.81
CA ALA A 44 13.39 -2.25 2.74
C ALA A 44 14.78 -1.85 2.24
N ALA A 45 15.03 -1.98 0.95
CA ALA A 45 16.31 -1.59 0.36
C ALA A 45 16.54 -0.08 0.49
N ILE A 46 15.52 0.72 0.24
CA ILE A 46 15.62 2.18 0.36
C ILE A 46 15.89 2.56 1.80
N CYS A 47 15.21 1.91 2.74
CA CYS A 47 15.29 2.24 4.16
C CYS A 47 16.47 1.60 4.87
N GLY A 48 17.10 0.59 4.27
CA GLY A 48 18.18 -0.13 4.90
C GLY A 48 17.72 -1.01 6.06
N VAL A 49 16.53 -1.57 5.94
CA VAL A 49 15.94 -2.43 6.99
C VAL A 49 15.63 -3.79 6.41
N ARG A 50 15.18 -4.70 7.27
CA ARG A 50 14.86 -6.06 6.86
C ARG A 50 13.51 -6.12 6.15
N VAL A 51 13.40 -7.02 5.19
CA VAL A 51 12.20 -7.18 4.37
C VAL A 51 11.02 -7.71 5.20
N GLY A 52 11.26 -8.62 6.14
CA GLY A 52 10.19 -9.26 6.89
C GLY A 52 9.23 -8.29 7.56
N PRO A 53 9.72 -7.37 8.41
CA PRO A 53 8.83 -6.38 9.03
C PRO A 53 8.12 -5.49 8.02
N VAL A 54 8.78 -5.15 6.91
CA VAL A 54 8.17 -4.31 5.88
C VAL A 54 7.05 -5.07 5.19
N ALA A 55 7.23 -6.36 4.96
CA ALA A 55 6.16 -7.19 4.38
C ALA A 55 4.93 -7.25 5.28
N VAL A 56 5.14 -7.27 6.61
CA VAL A 56 4.03 -7.23 7.57
C VAL A 56 3.27 -5.91 7.44
N LEU A 57 3.99 -4.79 7.31
CA LEU A 57 3.37 -3.49 7.09
C LEU A 57 2.59 -3.46 5.78
N GLY A 58 3.16 -4.03 4.73
CA GLY A 58 2.47 -4.09 3.43
C GLY A 58 1.17 -4.87 3.51
N ARG A 59 1.17 -5.98 4.23
CA ARG A 59 -0.06 -6.75 4.40
C ARG A 59 -1.09 -6.00 5.21
N ALA A 60 -0.64 -5.24 6.22
CA ALA A 60 -1.56 -4.42 7.01
C ALA A 60 -2.20 -3.33 6.16
N VAL A 61 -1.42 -2.70 5.28
CA VAL A 61 -1.94 -1.69 4.34
C VAL A 61 -2.98 -2.31 3.43
N ASP A 62 -2.69 -3.50 2.88
CA ASP A 62 -3.61 -4.17 1.98
C ASP A 62 -4.93 -4.49 2.68
N ARG A 63 -4.89 -4.87 3.96
CA ARG A 63 -6.10 -5.20 4.71
C ARG A 63 -6.90 -3.99 5.13
N SER A 64 -6.22 -2.94 5.60
CA SER A 64 -6.90 -1.81 6.23
C SER A 64 -7.16 -0.65 5.27
N GLY A 65 -6.35 -0.53 4.22
CA GLY A 65 -6.41 0.63 3.35
C GLY A 65 -5.67 1.84 3.90
N ASP A 66 -5.11 1.75 5.09
CA ASP A 66 -4.37 2.87 5.69
C ASP A 66 -2.92 2.85 5.22
N ALA A 67 -2.36 4.05 5.00
CA ALA A 67 -0.96 4.18 4.66
C ALA A 67 -0.09 3.87 5.87
N GLU A 68 1.09 3.29 5.63
CA GLU A 68 2.06 3.02 6.68
C GLU A 68 3.41 3.58 6.27
N THR A 69 4.08 4.23 7.21
CA THR A 69 5.42 4.77 6.98
C THR A 69 6.44 3.70 7.33
N VAL A 70 7.31 3.39 6.37
CA VAL A 70 8.39 2.42 6.59
C VAL A 70 9.57 3.10 7.27
N CYS A 71 9.96 4.27 6.77
CA CYS A 71 11.09 5.03 7.34
C CYS A 71 11.05 6.45 6.77
N GLU A 72 11.96 7.27 7.27
CA GLU A 72 12.16 8.63 6.73
C GLU A 72 13.58 8.74 6.22
N ILE A 73 13.73 9.23 5.01
CA ILE A 73 15.03 9.49 4.41
C ILE A 73 15.06 10.96 3.99
N LYS A 74 16.19 11.40 3.42
CA LYS A 74 16.34 12.80 3.03
C LYS A 74 15.29 13.27 2.05
N GLN A 75 14.86 12.39 1.16
CA GLN A 75 13.88 12.70 0.13
C GLN A 75 12.45 12.75 0.67
N GLY A 76 12.24 12.29 1.90
CA GLY A 76 10.93 12.28 2.52
C GLY A 76 10.60 10.95 3.16
N LYS A 77 9.34 10.77 3.51
CA LYS A 77 8.89 9.52 4.12
C LYS A 77 8.74 8.45 3.05
N VAL A 78 9.22 7.25 3.38
CA VAL A 78 8.98 6.08 2.55
C VAL A 78 7.72 5.41 3.10
N THR A 79 6.65 5.41 2.29
CA THR A 79 5.36 4.90 2.74
C THR A 79 4.86 3.83 1.79
N ILE A 80 4.03 2.95 2.33
CA ILE A 80 3.28 1.98 1.53
C ILE A 80 1.82 2.38 1.62
N THR A 81 1.17 2.48 0.48
CA THR A 81 -0.24 2.85 0.41
C THR A 81 -0.98 1.80 -0.40
N GLN A 82 -2.28 1.70 -0.15
CA GLN A 82 -3.12 0.79 -0.90
C GLN A 82 -3.30 1.31 -2.32
N ASN A 83 -3.35 0.38 -3.23
CA ASN A 83 -3.56 0.68 -4.64
C ASN A 83 -4.94 1.31 -4.90
#